data_b734d2c5e012218d51fc02e6ab91d421
#
_entry.id   b734d2c5e012218d51fc02e6ab91d421
#
_cell.length_a   1.000
_cell.length_b   1.000
_cell.length_c   1.000
_cell.angle_alpha   90.00
_cell.angle_beta   90.00
_cell.angle_gamma   90.00
#
_symmetry.space_group_name_H-M   'P 1'
#
loop_
_entity.id
_entity.type
_entity.pdbx_description
1 polymer ?
#
loop_
_entity_poly.entity_id
_entity_poly.type
_entity_poly.pdbx_seq_one_letter_code
_entity_poly.pdbx_strand_id
1 'polypeptide(L)'
;MMVDSNVDENTMLDGTATIKVIGVGGAGTNAVNRMVDSGIKGVEFIAVNTDRQALLLSKAASKIQIGEKITRGLGAGANPDIGAQAAEESKAEITEALRGADMVFVTAGMGGGTGTGAAPIVASCAKEMGILTIGVVTCLLYTSDA
;
A
#
# COMPACT_ATOMS: atom_id res chain seq x y z
N MET A 1 24.33 -39.87 -2.76
CA MET A 1 23.11 -39.43 -2.11
C MET A 1 22.65 -38.12 -2.74
N MET A 2 21.69 -38.21 -3.59
CA MET A 2 21.14 -37.03 -4.21
C MET A 2 20.14 -36.44 -3.23
N VAL A 3 20.56 -35.37 -2.55
CA VAL A 3 19.61 -34.48 -1.94
C VAL A 3 18.91 -33.79 -3.12
N ASP A 4 17.63 -34.03 -3.22
CA ASP A 4 16.84 -33.40 -4.26
C ASP A 4 17.04 -31.89 -4.17
N SER A 5 17.72 -31.33 -5.15
CA SER A 5 17.84 -29.88 -5.30
C SER A 5 16.48 -29.21 -5.35
N ASN A 6 15.44 -29.94 -5.75
CA ASN A 6 14.07 -29.47 -5.75
C ASN A 6 13.48 -29.30 -4.35
N VAL A 7 13.92 -30.13 -3.38
CA VAL A 7 13.46 -30.01 -2.00
C VAL A 7 14.09 -28.79 -1.34
N ASP A 8 15.37 -28.56 -1.65
CA ASP A 8 16.09 -27.40 -1.11
C ASP A 8 15.56 -26.08 -1.68
N GLU A 9 15.24 -26.05 -2.97
CA GLU A 9 14.64 -24.87 -3.59
C GLU A 9 13.25 -24.58 -3.03
N ASN A 10 12.42 -25.60 -2.85
CA ASN A 10 11.09 -25.43 -2.25
C ASN A 10 11.18 -25.01 -0.79
N THR A 11 12.13 -25.54 -0.04
CA THR A 11 12.32 -25.17 1.36
C THR A 11 12.82 -23.73 1.47
N MET A 12 13.66 -23.29 0.53
CA MET A 12 14.11 -21.90 0.46
C MET A 12 12.98 -20.96 0.07
N LEU A 13 12.10 -21.35 -0.85
CA LEU A 13 10.95 -20.56 -1.25
C LEU A 13 9.92 -20.45 -0.11
N ASP A 14 9.69 -21.54 0.61
CA ASP A 14 8.80 -21.56 1.77
C ASP A 14 9.34 -20.77 2.95
N GLY A 15 10.67 -20.58 3.01
CA GLY A 15 11.33 -19.77 4.03
C GLY A 15 11.48 -18.30 3.66
N THR A 16 11.07 -17.89 2.44
CA THR A 16 11.19 -16.51 1.99
C THR A 16 10.09 -15.65 2.60
N ALA A 17 10.47 -14.51 3.16
CA ALA A 17 9.52 -13.56 3.72
C ALA A 17 8.56 -13.05 2.65
N THR A 18 7.28 -13.00 2.96
CA THR A 18 6.27 -12.38 2.12
C THR A 18 6.27 -10.87 2.39
N ILE A 19 6.66 -10.12 1.37
CA ILE A 19 6.75 -8.67 1.44
C ILE A 19 5.63 -8.08 0.60
N LYS A 20 4.87 -7.16 1.19
CA LYS A 20 3.85 -6.40 0.50
C LYS A 20 4.20 -4.92 0.51
N VAL A 21 3.98 -4.26 -0.62
CA VAL A 21 4.18 -2.83 -0.77
C VAL A 21 2.82 -2.21 -1.04
N ILE A 22 2.39 -1.33 -0.15
CA ILE A 22 1.09 -0.67 -0.23
C ILE A 22 1.28 0.79 -0.54
N GLY A 23 0.79 1.22 -1.70
CA GLY A 23 0.75 2.62 -2.06
C GLY A 23 -0.61 3.21 -1.70
N VAL A 24 -0.62 4.27 -0.90
CA VAL A 24 -1.83 4.91 -0.38
C VAL A 24 -1.97 6.32 -0.95
N GLY A 25 -3.11 6.59 -1.56
CA GLY A 25 -3.40 7.87 -2.18
C GLY A 25 -2.70 8.05 -3.53
N GLY A 26 -2.80 9.25 -4.11
CA GLY A 26 -2.27 9.52 -5.45
C GLY A 26 -0.76 9.33 -5.55
N ALA A 27 0.00 9.93 -4.65
CA ALA A 27 1.47 9.83 -4.68
C ALA A 27 1.94 8.41 -4.36
N GLY A 28 1.27 7.73 -3.41
CA GLY A 28 1.61 6.35 -3.05
C GLY A 28 1.34 5.37 -4.19
N THR A 29 0.22 5.50 -4.86
CA THR A 29 -0.11 4.65 -6.01
C THR A 29 0.79 4.93 -7.20
N ASN A 30 1.21 6.18 -7.40
CA ASN A 30 2.21 6.52 -8.41
C ASN A 30 3.58 5.90 -8.10
N ALA A 31 3.99 5.90 -6.85
CA ALA A 31 5.23 5.25 -6.43
C ALA A 31 5.18 3.74 -6.74
N VAL A 32 4.06 3.09 -6.44
CA VAL A 32 3.86 1.67 -6.77
C VAL A 32 3.94 1.45 -8.29
N ASN A 33 3.32 2.30 -9.08
CA ASN A 33 3.39 2.19 -10.54
C ASN A 33 4.83 2.22 -11.06
N ARG A 34 5.65 3.11 -10.49
CA ARG A 34 7.08 3.19 -10.84
C ARG A 34 7.84 1.94 -10.46
N MET A 35 7.54 1.37 -9.30
CA MET A 35 8.17 0.12 -8.85
C MET A 35 7.82 -1.05 -9.77
N VAL A 36 6.56 -1.14 -10.17
CA VAL A 36 6.10 -2.16 -11.13
C VAL A 36 6.80 -1.98 -12.48
N ASP A 37 6.87 -0.75 -12.98
CA ASP A 37 7.53 -0.44 -14.25
C ASP A 37 9.04 -0.72 -14.21
N SER A 38 9.66 -0.55 -13.05
CA SER A 38 11.09 -0.83 -12.85
C SER A 38 11.39 -2.33 -12.78
N GLY A 39 10.37 -3.17 -12.82
CA GLY A 39 10.55 -4.62 -12.80
C GLY A 39 10.92 -5.20 -11.44
N ILE A 40 10.62 -4.50 -10.36
CA ILE A 40 10.85 -5.02 -9.01
C ILE A 40 10.00 -6.28 -8.81
N LYS A 41 10.66 -7.36 -8.42
CA LYS A 41 10.06 -8.69 -8.22
C LYS A 41 10.20 -9.14 -6.77
N GLY A 42 9.47 -10.19 -6.42
CA GLY A 42 9.53 -10.78 -5.08
C GLY A 42 8.68 -10.05 -4.04
N VAL A 43 7.86 -9.10 -4.46
CA VAL A 43 6.93 -8.39 -3.59
C VAL A 43 5.54 -8.36 -4.22
N GLU A 44 4.53 -8.25 -3.37
CA GLU A 44 3.16 -8.02 -3.82
C GLU A 44 2.85 -6.53 -3.73
N PHE A 45 2.32 -5.96 -4.80
CA PHE A 45 1.95 -4.56 -4.85
C PHE A 45 0.45 -4.38 -4.64
N ILE A 46 0.09 -3.47 -3.76
CA ILE A 46 -1.29 -3.13 -3.44
C ILE A 46 -1.47 -1.62 -3.59
N ALA A 47 -2.47 -1.21 -4.34
CA ALA A 47 -2.85 0.20 -4.46
C ALA A 47 -4.11 0.45 -3.63
N VAL A 48 -4.07 1.48 -2.80
CA VAL A 48 -5.18 1.90 -1.93
C VAL A 48 -5.50 3.35 -2.23
N ASN A 49 -6.72 3.63 -2.61
CA ASN A 49 -7.14 5.00 -2.87
C ASN A 49 -8.65 5.15 -2.65
N THR A 50 -9.07 6.39 -2.42
CA THR A 50 -10.48 6.79 -2.42
C THR A 50 -10.96 7.10 -3.83
N ASP A 51 -10.05 7.50 -4.71
CA ASP A 51 -10.35 7.87 -6.09
C ASP A 51 -10.38 6.62 -6.98
N ARG A 52 -11.57 6.29 -7.48
CA ARG A 52 -11.79 5.13 -8.33
C ARG A 52 -11.02 5.24 -9.63
N GLN A 53 -10.96 6.41 -10.24
CA GLN A 53 -10.28 6.60 -11.52
C GLN A 53 -8.77 6.40 -11.40
N ALA A 54 -8.18 6.89 -10.31
CA ALA A 54 -6.77 6.67 -10.03
C ALA A 54 -6.46 5.18 -9.87
N LEU A 55 -7.34 4.42 -9.22
CA LEU A 55 -7.18 2.97 -9.08
C LEU A 55 -7.25 2.22 -10.41
N LEU A 56 -8.11 2.66 -11.32
CA LEU A 56 -8.21 2.05 -12.64
C LEU A 56 -6.90 2.18 -13.43
N LEU A 57 -6.14 3.23 -13.19
CA LEU A 57 -4.84 3.47 -13.83
C LEU A 57 -3.67 2.82 -13.09
N SER A 58 -3.91 2.25 -11.92
CA SER A 58 -2.86 1.62 -11.14
C SER A 58 -2.37 0.33 -11.80
N LYS A 59 -1.07 0.09 -11.72
CA LYS A 59 -0.41 -1.13 -12.22
C LYS A 59 -0.27 -2.21 -11.15
N ALA A 60 -0.72 -1.94 -9.93
CA ALA A 60 -0.70 -2.92 -8.86
C ALA A 60 -1.62 -4.11 -9.16
N ALA A 61 -1.19 -5.31 -8.79
CA ALA A 61 -2.00 -6.50 -8.96
C ALA A 61 -3.25 -6.50 -8.07
N SER A 62 -3.15 -5.89 -6.89
CA SER A 62 -4.27 -5.75 -5.96
C SER A 62 -4.64 -4.28 -5.81
N LYS A 63 -5.92 -3.99 -5.87
CA LYS A 63 -6.43 -2.62 -5.76
C LYS A 63 -7.55 -2.60 -4.75
N ILE A 64 -7.50 -1.66 -3.82
CA ILE A 64 -8.52 -1.49 -2.80
C ILE A 64 -9.05 -0.06 -2.88
N GLN A 65 -10.33 0.08 -3.18
CA GLN A 65 -11.03 1.35 -3.05
C GLN A 65 -11.50 1.47 -1.61
N ILE A 66 -11.07 2.52 -0.94
CA ILE A 66 -11.47 2.78 0.44
C ILE A 66 -12.47 3.93 0.49
N GLY A 67 -13.32 3.91 1.51
CA GLY A 67 -14.24 5.00 1.80
C GLY A 67 -15.28 5.24 0.71
N GLU A 68 -15.78 4.20 0.08
CA GLU A 68 -16.76 4.32 -1.00
C GLU A 68 -18.01 5.08 -0.55
N LYS A 69 -18.46 4.85 0.67
CA LYS A 69 -19.65 5.53 1.21
C LYS A 69 -19.39 7.00 1.50
N ILE A 70 -18.23 7.30 2.08
CA ILE A 70 -17.90 8.67 2.47
C ILE A 70 -17.48 9.54 1.28
N THR A 71 -16.79 8.97 0.27
CA THR A 71 -16.26 9.74 -0.86
C THR A 71 -17.02 9.53 -2.16
N ARG A 72 -17.80 8.47 -2.28
CA ARG A 72 -18.49 8.05 -3.51
C ARG A 72 -17.53 7.84 -4.70
N GLY A 73 -16.27 7.50 -4.40
CA GLY A 73 -15.25 7.27 -5.42
C GLY A 73 -14.62 8.53 -6.00
N LEU A 74 -14.89 9.70 -5.42
CA LEU A 74 -14.42 10.99 -5.94
C LEU A 74 -13.11 11.48 -5.30
N GLY A 75 -12.63 10.78 -4.29
CA GLY A 75 -11.41 11.16 -3.58
C GLY A 75 -11.70 11.93 -2.30
N ALA A 76 -10.64 12.25 -1.57
CA ALA A 76 -10.72 12.91 -0.26
C ALA A 76 -10.66 14.45 -0.34
N GLY A 77 -10.47 15.03 -1.53
CA GLY A 77 -10.43 16.47 -1.70
C GLY A 77 -9.33 17.17 -0.89
N ALA A 78 -8.16 16.56 -0.77
CA ALA A 78 -7.04 17.05 0.03
C ALA A 78 -7.35 17.19 1.54
N ASN A 79 -8.39 16.52 2.03
CA ASN A 79 -8.77 16.54 3.44
C ASN A 79 -8.30 15.24 4.13
N PRO A 80 -7.27 15.31 5.02
CA PRO A 80 -6.77 14.12 5.70
C PRO A 80 -7.81 13.43 6.60
N ASP A 81 -8.75 14.17 7.17
CA ASP A 81 -9.78 13.60 8.01
C ASP A 81 -10.70 12.67 7.20
N ILE A 82 -11.01 13.04 5.96
CA ILE A 82 -11.78 12.19 5.05
C ILE A 82 -10.95 10.95 4.67
N GLY A 83 -9.67 11.11 4.43
CA GLY A 83 -8.77 9.99 4.16
C GLY A 83 -8.74 8.99 5.32
N ALA A 84 -8.62 9.48 6.54
CA ALA A 84 -8.64 8.64 7.75
C ALA A 84 -9.98 7.91 7.91
N GLN A 85 -11.09 8.62 7.74
CA GLN A 85 -12.43 8.03 7.83
C GLN A 85 -12.65 6.97 6.73
N ALA A 86 -12.14 7.23 5.54
CA ALA A 86 -12.21 6.27 4.43
C ALA A 86 -11.47 4.97 4.77
N ALA A 87 -10.30 5.06 5.36
CA ALA A 87 -9.54 3.89 5.79
C ALA A 87 -10.25 3.14 6.92
N GLU A 88 -10.84 3.85 7.88
CA GLU A 88 -11.61 3.24 8.96
C GLU A 88 -12.84 2.50 8.41
N GLU A 89 -13.54 3.10 7.45
CA GLU A 89 -14.68 2.46 6.79
C GLU A 89 -14.30 1.14 6.12
N SER A 90 -13.12 1.08 5.53
CA SER A 90 -12.64 -0.05 4.75
C SER A 90 -11.60 -0.89 5.49
N LYS A 91 -11.54 -0.78 6.81
CA LYS A 91 -10.52 -1.45 7.63
C LYS A 91 -10.49 -2.96 7.43
N ALA A 92 -11.64 -3.59 7.28
CA ALA A 92 -11.74 -5.04 7.06
C ALA A 92 -11.07 -5.47 5.75
N GLU A 93 -11.26 -4.70 4.68
CA GLU A 93 -10.62 -4.97 3.38
C GLU A 93 -9.11 -4.77 3.44
N ILE A 94 -8.67 -3.73 4.15
CA ILE A 94 -7.24 -3.46 4.36
C ILE A 94 -6.61 -4.63 5.13
N THR A 95 -7.25 -5.06 6.20
CA THR A 95 -6.76 -6.17 7.03
C THR A 95 -6.65 -7.46 6.21
N GLU A 96 -7.64 -7.74 5.39
CA GLU A 96 -7.63 -8.93 4.55
C GLU A 96 -6.48 -8.89 3.52
N ALA A 97 -6.23 -7.71 2.93
CA ALA A 97 -5.14 -7.54 1.98
C ALA A 97 -3.74 -7.70 2.62
N LEU A 98 -3.62 -7.38 3.91
CA LEU A 98 -2.36 -7.50 4.65
C LEU A 98 -2.09 -8.92 5.15
N ARG A 99 -3.09 -9.77 5.15
CA ARG A 99 -2.99 -11.12 5.72
C ARG A 99 -1.89 -11.93 5.04
N GLY A 100 -1.08 -12.58 5.84
CA GLY A 100 0.01 -13.41 5.36
C GLY A 100 1.32 -12.67 5.07
N ALA A 101 1.35 -11.37 5.22
CA ALA A 101 2.59 -10.61 5.05
C ALA A 101 3.50 -10.75 6.27
N ASP A 102 4.79 -10.91 6.01
CA ASP A 102 5.81 -10.85 7.05
C ASP A 102 6.33 -9.43 7.24
N MET A 103 6.33 -8.66 6.17
CA MET A 103 6.78 -7.28 6.15
C MET A 103 5.90 -6.46 5.20
N VAL A 104 5.57 -5.25 5.61
CA VAL A 104 4.76 -4.32 4.80
C VAL A 104 5.48 -2.97 4.72
N PHE A 105 5.66 -2.50 3.50
CA PHE A 105 6.06 -1.12 3.22
C PHE A 105 4.81 -0.32 2.87
N VAL A 106 4.55 0.74 3.62
CA VAL A 106 3.45 1.65 3.35
C VAL A 106 4.05 2.93 2.76
N THR A 107 3.73 3.22 1.51
CA THR A 107 4.22 4.43 0.84
C THR A 107 3.07 5.39 0.59
N ALA A 108 3.28 6.65 0.95
CA ALA A 108 2.30 7.70 0.78
C ALA A 108 3.00 9.04 0.56
N GLY A 109 2.34 9.95 -0.14
CA GLY A 109 2.80 11.32 -0.25
C GLY A 109 2.17 12.18 0.82
N MET A 110 2.93 13.12 1.36
CA MET A 110 2.40 14.14 2.27
C MET A 110 1.71 15.25 1.48
N GLY A 111 0.67 15.81 2.04
CA GLY A 111 -0.09 16.90 1.44
C GLY A 111 -1.35 16.48 0.70
N GLY A 112 -1.53 15.21 0.40
CA GLY A 112 -2.79 14.69 -0.13
C GLY A 112 -3.75 14.29 1.00
N GLY A 113 -5.04 14.29 0.71
CA GLY A 113 -6.04 13.90 1.72
C GLY A 113 -6.01 12.41 2.03
N THR A 114 -6.04 11.58 1.00
CA THR A 114 -6.08 10.12 1.17
C THR A 114 -4.79 9.60 1.76
N GLY A 115 -3.65 9.95 1.17
CA GLY A 115 -2.36 9.44 1.64
C GLY A 115 -2.04 9.86 3.07
N THR A 116 -2.19 11.15 3.37
CA THR A 116 -1.90 11.70 4.69
C THR A 116 -2.81 11.13 5.77
N GLY A 117 -4.10 10.96 5.46
CA GLY A 117 -5.07 10.47 6.44
C GLY A 117 -5.12 8.95 6.56
N ALA A 118 -5.07 8.25 5.44
CA ALA A 118 -5.26 6.80 5.41
C ALA A 118 -3.99 6.00 5.72
N ALA A 119 -2.81 6.49 5.35
CA ALA A 119 -1.57 5.75 5.55
C ALA A 119 -1.32 5.37 7.01
N PRO A 120 -1.52 6.26 8.00
CA PRO A 120 -1.38 5.85 9.41
C PRO A 120 -2.34 4.74 9.82
N ILE A 121 -3.55 4.73 9.29
CA ILE A 121 -4.54 3.69 9.58
C ILE A 121 -4.08 2.34 8.99
N VAL A 122 -3.60 2.35 7.76
CA VAL A 122 -3.05 1.14 7.11
C VAL A 122 -1.87 0.60 7.91
N ALA A 123 -0.95 1.47 8.32
CA ALA A 123 0.20 1.10 9.12
C ALA A 123 -0.22 0.52 10.49
N SER A 124 -1.22 1.12 11.14
CA SER A 124 -1.78 0.61 12.39
C SER A 124 -2.37 -0.79 12.22
N CYS A 125 -3.11 -1.03 11.13
CA CYS A 125 -3.68 -2.34 10.85
C CYS A 125 -2.58 -3.40 10.74
N ALA A 126 -1.50 -3.08 10.02
CA ALA A 126 -0.37 -4.00 9.88
C ALA A 126 0.30 -4.29 11.22
N LYS A 127 0.52 -3.27 12.04
CA LYS A 127 1.13 -3.42 13.37
C LYS A 127 0.28 -4.24 14.30
N GLU A 128 -1.04 -4.03 14.31
CA GLU A 128 -1.98 -4.81 15.11
C GLU A 128 -1.95 -6.31 14.75
N MET A 129 -1.63 -6.62 13.50
CA MET A 129 -1.49 -7.99 13.02
C MET A 129 -0.11 -8.60 13.31
N GLY A 130 0.77 -7.86 13.96
CA GLY A 130 2.13 -8.34 14.27
C GLY A 130 3.08 -8.30 13.06
N ILE A 131 2.75 -7.54 12.03
CA ILE A 131 3.55 -7.44 10.81
C ILE A 131 4.60 -6.34 10.97
N LEU A 132 5.84 -6.61 10.58
CA LEU A 132 6.88 -5.59 10.52
C LEU A 132 6.49 -4.54 9.49
N THR A 133 6.32 -3.30 9.93
CA THR A 133 5.77 -2.22 9.12
C THR A 133 6.77 -1.09 8.97
N ILE A 134 7.05 -0.70 7.74
CA ILE A 134 7.96 0.39 7.40
C ILE A 134 7.18 1.43 6.59
N GLY A 135 7.11 2.64 7.12
CA GLY A 135 6.49 3.77 6.41
C GLY A 135 7.53 4.50 5.55
N VAL A 136 7.17 4.76 4.31
CA VAL A 136 7.97 5.58 3.39
C VAL A 136 7.10 6.76 2.98
N VAL A 137 7.48 7.94 3.43
CA VAL A 137 6.71 9.15 3.18
C VAL A 137 7.51 10.05 2.25
N THR A 138 6.90 10.42 1.12
CA THR A 138 7.48 11.38 0.20
C THR A 138 6.93 12.76 0.52
N CYS A 139 7.81 13.69 0.81
CA CYS A 139 7.47 15.08 1.04
C CYS A 139 7.84 15.87 -0.21
N LEU A 140 6.86 16.58 -0.80
CA LEU A 140 7.18 17.60 -1.77
C LEU A 140 7.71 18.81 -1.00
N LEU A 141 9.02 18.89 -0.91
CA LEU A 141 9.64 20.13 -0.48
C LEU A 141 9.54 21.11 -1.65
N TYR A 142 8.55 22.00 -1.57
CA TYR A 142 8.62 23.20 -2.35
C TYR A 142 9.74 24.05 -1.76
N THR A 143 10.92 23.92 -2.32
CA THR A 143 11.79 25.05 -2.27
C THR A 143 11.19 26.04 -3.25
N SER A 144 10.41 26.95 -2.75
CA SER A 144 10.09 28.12 -3.55
C SER A 144 11.39 28.87 -3.73
N ASP A 145 12.04 28.63 -4.82
CA ASP A 145 12.95 29.59 -5.35
C ASP A 145 12.17 30.67 -5.96
N ALA A 146 11.69 31.44 -5.11
CA ALA A 146 11.38 32.72 -5.68
C ALA A 146 12.64 33.32 -6.21
#